data_51f58ffd3214f9c835f590fa9386f5a2
#
_entry.id   51f58ffd3214f9c835f590fa9386f5a2
#
_cell.length_a   1.000
_cell.length_b   1.000
_cell.length_c   1.000
_cell.angle_alpha   90.00
_cell.angle_beta   90.00
_cell.angle_gamma   90.00
#
_symmetry.space_group_name_H-M   'P 1'
#
loop_
_entity.id
_entity.type
_entity.pdbx_description
1 polymer ?
#
loop_
_entity_poly.entity_id
_entity_poly.type
_entity_poly.pdbx_seq_one_letter_code
_entity_poly.pdbx_strand_id
1 'polypeptide(L)'
;MPELSQDAERGRADQPFGWVEVTGPSMVPTLYHGDWLVVRHGGRIRPGDIVVLRHPFQQDLLVVKRAAERRQGGWWVLGDNAYAGGDSTDYGPVPDELILGKVRFRFRPRRPDQRSPLAVLRWALSATRPVLPDRSASRRLRAR
;
A
#
# COMPACT_ATOMS: atom_id res chain seq x y z
N MET A 1 -2.57 18.81 23.93
CA MET A 1 -1.89 18.28 22.73
C MET A 1 -2.74 17.34 21.86
N PRO A 2 -3.95 16.92 22.27
CA PRO A 2 -4.82 16.14 21.36
C PRO A 2 -5.31 16.92 20.14
N GLU A 3 -5.41 18.23 20.22
CA GLU A 3 -5.95 19.06 19.14
C GLU A 3 -5.05 19.16 17.89
N LEU A 4 -3.72 19.11 18.09
CA LEU A 4 -2.77 19.15 16.95
C LEU A 4 -2.82 17.89 16.08
N SER A 5 -3.21 16.76 16.66
CA SER A 5 -3.35 15.50 15.91
C SER A 5 -4.61 15.49 15.05
N GLN A 6 -5.70 16.08 15.53
CA GLN A 6 -6.96 16.16 14.80
C GLN A 6 -6.90 17.14 13.64
N ASP A 7 -6.20 18.26 13.78
CA ASP A 7 -6.02 19.23 12.71
C ASP A 7 -5.08 18.70 11.61
N ALA A 8 -4.07 17.92 11.99
CA ALA A 8 -3.20 17.25 11.03
C ALA A 8 -3.95 16.15 10.25
N GLU A 9 -4.89 15.46 10.90
CA GLU A 9 -5.74 14.46 10.24
C GLU A 9 -6.79 15.10 9.33
N ARG A 10 -7.39 16.21 9.76
CA ARG A 10 -8.34 16.97 8.93
C ARG A 10 -7.66 17.58 7.71
N GLY A 11 -6.48 18.15 7.86
CA GLY A 11 -5.70 18.67 6.74
C GLY A 11 -5.28 17.58 5.73
N ARG A 12 -5.16 16.33 6.18
CA ARG A 12 -4.87 15.18 5.30
C ARG A 12 -6.11 14.69 4.55
N ALA A 13 -7.28 14.81 5.15
CA ALA A 13 -8.54 14.37 4.51
C ALA A 13 -8.91 15.22 3.29
N ASP A 14 -8.50 16.49 3.27
CA ASP A 14 -8.78 17.39 2.16
C ASP A 14 -7.73 17.33 1.03
N GLN A 15 -6.61 16.64 1.25
CA GLN A 15 -5.59 16.47 0.21
C GLN A 15 -5.87 15.22 -0.62
N PRO A 16 -5.88 15.35 -1.98
CA PRO A 16 -6.15 14.20 -2.85
C PRO A 16 -5.03 13.15 -2.83
N PHE A 17 -3.82 13.53 -2.39
CA PHE A 17 -2.66 12.65 -2.35
C PHE A 17 -1.97 12.71 -0.98
N GLY A 18 -1.42 11.59 -0.57
CA GLY A 18 -0.61 11.45 0.63
C GLY A 18 0.61 10.59 0.40
N TRP A 19 1.52 10.58 1.39
CA TRP A 19 2.74 9.77 1.37
C TRP A 19 2.70 8.74 2.49
N VAL A 20 3.10 7.51 2.19
CA VAL A 20 3.19 6.41 3.14
C VAL A 20 4.50 5.65 2.91
N GLU A 21 5.21 5.35 3.99
CA GLU A 21 6.40 4.49 3.94
C GLU A 21 6.00 3.03 4.16
N VAL A 22 6.55 2.14 3.34
CA VAL A 22 6.33 0.70 3.48
C VAL A 22 7.19 0.17 4.63
N THR A 23 6.55 -0.54 5.55
CA THR A 23 7.23 -1.27 6.61
C THR A 23 6.91 -2.76 6.51
N GLY A 24 7.95 -3.59 6.67
CA GLY A 24 7.81 -5.04 6.61
C GLY A 24 7.75 -5.63 5.19
N PRO A 25 7.68 -6.97 5.10
CA PRO A 25 7.86 -7.69 3.85
C PRO A 25 6.57 -8.13 3.16
N SER A 26 5.39 -7.73 3.63
CA SER A 26 4.12 -8.34 3.19
C SER A 26 3.80 -8.14 1.70
N MET A 27 4.40 -7.15 1.05
CA MET A 27 4.17 -6.84 -0.36
C MET A 27 5.37 -7.16 -1.27
N VAL A 28 6.37 -7.86 -0.74
CA VAL A 28 7.49 -8.37 -1.55
C VAL A 28 6.97 -9.41 -2.54
N PRO A 29 7.39 -9.41 -3.80
CA PRO A 29 8.45 -8.61 -4.43
C PRO A 29 7.99 -7.28 -5.04
N THR A 30 6.74 -6.90 -4.90
CA THR A 30 6.19 -5.69 -5.53
C THR A 30 6.67 -4.42 -4.82
N LEU A 31 6.60 -4.41 -3.50
CA LEU A 31 7.04 -3.32 -2.64
C LEU A 31 7.96 -3.87 -1.55
N TYR A 32 8.97 -3.08 -1.20
CA TYR A 32 9.95 -3.44 -0.17
C TYR A 32 9.90 -2.46 0.99
N HIS A 33 10.31 -2.94 2.16
CA HIS A 33 10.52 -2.08 3.33
C HIS A 33 11.37 -0.86 2.97
N GLY A 34 10.92 0.33 3.37
CA GLY A 34 11.58 1.59 3.06
C GLY A 34 11.13 2.27 1.77
N ASP A 35 10.32 1.62 0.94
CA ASP A 35 9.70 2.26 -0.22
C ASP A 35 8.73 3.35 0.24
N TRP A 36 8.71 4.48 -0.48
CA TRP A 36 7.72 5.54 -0.29
C TRP A 36 6.63 5.44 -1.35
N LEU A 37 5.39 5.59 -0.91
CA LEU A 37 4.22 5.47 -1.77
C LEU A 37 3.49 6.79 -1.85
N VAL A 38 3.11 7.16 -3.07
CA VAL A 38 2.12 8.22 -3.30
C VAL A 38 0.75 7.56 -3.36
N VAL A 39 -0.11 7.93 -2.43
CA VAL A 39 -1.44 7.38 -2.25
C VAL A 39 -2.48 8.41 -2.65
N ARG A 40 -3.39 8.03 -3.55
CA ARG A 40 -4.57 8.84 -3.87
C ARG A 40 -5.68 8.49 -2.89
N HIS A 41 -6.08 9.46 -2.08
CA HIS A 41 -7.19 9.31 -1.14
C HIS A 41 -8.53 9.27 -1.87
N GLY A 42 -9.42 8.40 -1.40
CA GLY A 42 -10.71 8.20 -2.02
C GLY A 42 -10.62 7.54 -3.39
N GLY A 43 -11.64 7.70 -4.18
CA GLY A 43 -11.70 7.12 -5.51
C GLY A 43 -12.12 5.65 -5.51
N ARG A 44 -12.35 5.13 -6.70
CA ARG A 44 -12.84 3.76 -6.87
C ARG A 44 -11.69 2.77 -6.80
N ILE A 45 -11.82 1.80 -5.91
CA ILE A 45 -10.92 0.66 -5.81
C ILE A 45 -11.41 -0.45 -6.74
N ARG A 46 -10.47 -1.07 -7.43
CA ARG A 46 -10.72 -2.19 -8.36
C ARG A 46 -9.87 -3.40 -7.97
N PRO A 47 -10.29 -4.62 -8.30
CA PRO A 47 -9.44 -5.80 -8.11
C PRO A 47 -8.07 -5.62 -8.79
N GLY A 48 -7.01 -5.87 -8.04
CA GLY A 48 -5.62 -5.69 -8.49
C GLY A 48 -4.96 -4.41 -8.01
N ASP A 49 -5.71 -3.44 -7.51
CA ASP A 49 -5.15 -2.22 -6.93
C ASP A 49 -4.40 -2.54 -5.63
N ILE A 50 -3.30 -1.84 -5.40
CA ILE A 50 -2.64 -1.82 -4.10
C ILE A 50 -3.25 -0.68 -3.30
N VAL A 51 -3.72 -0.98 -2.10
CA VAL A 51 -4.43 -0.05 -1.24
C VAL A 51 -3.72 0.15 0.09
N VAL A 52 -3.90 1.33 0.67
CA VAL A 52 -3.54 1.64 2.04
C VAL A 52 -4.82 1.64 2.87
N LEU A 53 -4.81 0.94 3.96
CA LEU A 53 -5.97 0.78 4.84
C LEU A 53 -5.57 0.86 6.30
N ARG A 54 -6.56 1.16 7.16
CA ARG A 54 -6.43 0.99 8.61
C ARG A 54 -6.71 -0.45 8.98
N HIS A 55 -5.83 -1.02 9.82
CA HIS A 55 -6.02 -2.39 10.28
C HIS A 55 -7.36 -2.51 11.02
N PRO A 56 -8.23 -3.51 10.70
CA PRO A 56 -9.57 -3.61 11.27
C PRO A 56 -9.62 -3.72 12.81
N PHE A 57 -8.63 -4.35 13.41
CA PHE A 57 -8.54 -4.52 14.87
C PHE A 57 -7.55 -3.59 15.54
N GLN A 58 -6.80 -2.80 14.79
CA GLN A 58 -5.82 -1.86 15.28
C GLN A 58 -5.79 -0.64 14.36
N GLN A 59 -6.80 0.22 14.46
CA GLN A 59 -7.08 1.27 13.48
C GLN A 59 -6.05 2.42 13.46
N ASP A 60 -5.14 2.50 14.41
CA ASP A 60 -3.96 3.38 14.37
C ASP A 60 -2.82 2.82 13.50
N LEU A 61 -2.89 1.54 13.12
CA LEU A 61 -1.93 0.89 12.24
C LEU A 61 -2.36 0.97 10.78
N LEU A 62 -1.53 1.59 9.96
CA LEU A 62 -1.70 1.59 8.50
C LEU A 62 -1.01 0.37 7.90
N VAL A 63 -1.69 -0.30 6.99
CA VAL A 63 -1.15 -1.44 6.25
C VAL A 63 -1.35 -1.27 4.76
N VAL A 64 -0.46 -1.85 3.98
CA VAL A 64 -0.49 -1.83 2.51
C VAL A 64 -0.72 -3.25 2.03
N LYS A 65 -1.77 -3.46 1.26
CA LYS A 65 -2.16 -4.78 0.74
C LYS A 65 -2.71 -4.63 -0.68
N ARG A 66 -2.88 -5.77 -1.35
CA ARG A 66 -3.55 -5.82 -2.65
C ARG A 66 -5.04 -6.13 -2.48
N ALA A 67 -5.89 -5.30 -3.08
CA ALA A 67 -7.31 -5.57 -3.16
C ALA A 67 -7.54 -6.74 -4.13
N ALA A 68 -7.95 -7.89 -3.60
CA ALA A 68 -8.13 -9.10 -4.39
C ALA A 68 -9.54 -9.18 -4.98
N GLU A 69 -10.55 -9.03 -4.14
CA GLU A 69 -11.95 -9.09 -4.56
C GLU A 69 -12.88 -8.44 -3.54
N ARG A 70 -14.08 -8.11 -3.99
CA ARG A 70 -15.18 -7.70 -3.09
C ARG A 70 -15.75 -8.93 -2.38
N ARG A 71 -15.91 -8.83 -1.06
CA ARG A 71 -16.61 -9.87 -0.26
C ARG A 71 -17.41 -9.21 0.84
N GLN A 72 -18.67 -9.62 0.98
CA GLN A 72 -19.53 -9.23 2.11
C GLN A 72 -19.56 -7.71 2.39
N GLY A 73 -19.64 -6.91 1.33
CA GLY A 73 -19.69 -5.46 1.43
C GLY A 73 -18.36 -4.77 1.72
N GLY A 74 -17.25 -5.51 1.72
CA GLY A 74 -15.91 -4.99 1.92
C GLY A 74 -14.93 -5.51 0.89
N TRP A 75 -13.63 -5.33 1.17
CA TRP A 75 -12.57 -5.82 0.32
C TRP A 75 -11.80 -6.95 0.98
N TRP A 76 -11.65 -8.05 0.25
CA TRP A 76 -10.69 -9.08 0.59
C TRP A 76 -9.32 -8.62 0.14
N VAL A 77 -8.42 -8.35 1.09
CA VAL A 77 -7.08 -7.81 0.81
C VAL A 77 -6.01 -8.84 1.18
N LEU A 78 -5.01 -8.97 0.34
CA LEU A 78 -3.96 -9.97 0.47
C LEU A 78 -2.57 -9.33 0.30
N GLY A 79 -1.60 -9.82 1.05
CA GLY A 79 -0.19 -9.50 0.82
C GLY A 79 0.35 -10.26 -0.39
N ASP A 80 1.18 -9.64 -1.21
CA ASP A 80 1.83 -10.29 -2.34
C ASP A 80 2.82 -11.37 -1.89
N ASN A 81 3.35 -11.24 -0.66
CA ASN A 81 4.21 -12.23 -0.04
C ASN A 81 3.36 -13.24 0.76
N ALA A 82 3.27 -14.47 0.25
CA ALA A 82 2.51 -15.55 0.89
C ALA A 82 3.02 -15.94 2.27
N TYR A 83 4.30 -15.68 2.55
CA TYR A 83 4.94 -16.06 3.82
C TYR A 83 4.76 -15.04 4.93
N ALA A 84 4.30 -13.82 4.59
CA ALA A 84 3.96 -12.81 5.57
C ALA A 84 2.45 -12.85 5.86
N GLY A 85 2.08 -12.86 7.14
CA GLY A 85 0.69 -12.78 7.56
C GLY A 85 0.15 -11.34 7.59
N GLY A 86 -0.97 -11.14 8.28
CA GLY A 86 -1.55 -9.82 8.52
C GLY A 86 -2.41 -9.29 7.39
N ASP A 87 -3.12 -10.17 6.70
CA ASP A 87 -4.09 -9.80 5.65
C ASP A 87 -5.48 -10.38 5.95
N SER A 88 -6.39 -10.35 4.97
CA SER A 88 -7.78 -10.80 5.18
C SER A 88 -7.92 -12.26 5.57
N THR A 89 -6.88 -13.09 5.37
CA THR A 89 -6.89 -14.47 5.89
C THR A 89 -6.87 -14.49 7.42
N ASP A 90 -6.37 -13.43 8.06
CA ASP A 90 -6.35 -13.28 9.51
C ASP A 90 -7.57 -12.52 10.05
N TYR A 91 -8.04 -11.48 9.35
CA TYR A 91 -9.06 -10.57 9.89
C TYR A 91 -10.32 -10.43 9.04
N GLY A 92 -10.43 -11.17 7.93
CA GLY A 92 -11.61 -11.13 7.07
C GLY A 92 -11.69 -9.91 6.16
N PRO A 93 -12.86 -9.68 5.52
CA PRO A 93 -13.07 -8.55 4.63
C PRO A 93 -12.90 -7.21 5.35
N VAL A 94 -12.29 -6.24 4.66
CA VAL A 94 -12.06 -4.90 5.19
C VAL A 94 -13.21 -3.98 4.75
N PRO A 95 -13.92 -3.34 5.69
CA PRO A 95 -14.96 -2.37 5.34
C PRO A 95 -14.40 -1.21 4.51
N ASP A 96 -15.22 -0.67 3.62
CA ASP A 96 -14.82 0.43 2.74
C ASP A 96 -14.32 1.66 3.53
N GLU A 97 -14.88 1.92 4.71
CA GLU A 97 -14.49 3.04 5.57
C GLU A 97 -13.04 2.99 6.05
N LEU A 98 -12.45 1.79 6.09
CA LEU A 98 -11.07 1.60 6.51
C LEU A 98 -10.08 1.68 5.34
N ILE A 99 -10.53 1.68 4.10
CA ILE A 99 -9.69 1.87 2.93
C ILE A 99 -9.43 3.37 2.73
N LEU A 100 -8.19 3.79 2.91
CA LEU A 100 -7.82 5.20 2.81
C LEU A 100 -7.60 5.65 1.37
N GLY A 101 -7.05 4.80 0.52
CA GLY A 101 -6.79 5.13 -0.86
C GLY A 101 -6.00 4.05 -1.57
N LYS A 102 -5.70 4.32 -2.84
CA LYS A 102 -4.90 3.43 -3.66
C LYS A 102 -3.53 4.01 -3.97
N VAL A 103 -2.54 3.14 -4.04
CA VAL A 103 -1.16 3.50 -4.37
C VAL A 103 -1.05 3.78 -5.87
N ARG A 104 -0.52 4.95 -6.22
CA ARG A 104 -0.33 5.38 -7.62
C ARG A 104 1.11 5.31 -8.05
N PHE A 105 2.05 5.66 -7.18
CA PHE A 105 3.48 5.68 -7.47
C PHE A 105 4.28 5.16 -6.29
N ARG A 106 5.43 4.58 -6.61
CA ARG A 106 6.42 4.12 -5.66
C ARG A 106 7.74 4.84 -5.90
N PHE A 107 8.33 5.36 -4.83
CA PHE A 107 9.70 5.86 -4.82
C PHE A 107 10.56 4.95 -3.94
N ARG A 108 11.66 4.45 -4.50
CA ARG A 108 12.62 3.62 -3.77
C ARG A 108 13.88 4.40 -3.51
N PRO A 109 14.21 4.71 -2.23
CA PRO A 109 15.42 5.43 -1.88
C PRO A 109 16.69 4.70 -2.33
N ARG A 110 17.72 5.45 -2.62
CA ARG A 110 19.01 4.90 -3.00
C ARG A 110 19.66 4.19 -1.80
N ARG A 111 20.22 3.01 -2.05
CA ARG A 111 20.98 2.27 -1.04
C ARG A 111 22.41 2.79 -0.95
N PRO A 112 23.06 2.70 0.25
CA PRO A 112 24.44 3.14 0.42
C PRO A 112 25.46 2.40 -0.46
N ASP A 113 25.18 1.19 -0.90
CA ASP A 113 26.02 0.37 -1.78
C ASP A 113 25.95 0.80 -3.26
N GLN A 114 24.98 1.62 -3.64
CA GLN A 114 24.80 2.12 -5.00
C GLN A 114 25.65 3.38 -5.24
N ARG A 115 26.97 3.23 -5.25
CA ARG A 115 27.93 4.35 -5.36
C ARG A 115 28.48 4.56 -6.77
N SER A 116 28.49 3.53 -7.62
CA SER A 116 29.00 3.68 -8.97
C SER A 116 28.10 4.57 -9.83
N PRO A 117 28.64 5.33 -10.81
CA PRO A 117 27.80 6.18 -11.68
C PRO A 117 26.72 5.40 -12.42
N LEU A 118 27.03 4.17 -12.84
CA LEU A 118 26.05 3.30 -13.51
C LEU A 118 24.94 2.84 -12.56
N ALA A 119 25.30 2.49 -11.31
CA ALA A 119 24.32 2.12 -10.28
C ALA A 119 23.40 3.31 -9.92
N VAL A 120 23.96 4.51 -9.81
CA VAL A 120 23.18 5.74 -9.57
C VAL A 120 22.24 6.02 -10.74
N LEU A 121 22.67 5.85 -11.97
CA LEU A 121 21.83 6.04 -13.16
C LEU A 121 20.70 5.02 -13.18
N ARG A 122 20.98 3.75 -12.95
CA ARG A 122 19.96 2.69 -12.87
C ARG A 122 18.95 2.97 -11.76
N TRP A 123 19.44 3.42 -10.59
CA TRP A 123 18.57 3.82 -9.50
C TRP A 123 17.66 4.98 -9.92
N ALA A 124 18.22 6.05 -10.50
CA ALA A 124 17.46 7.23 -10.91
C ALA A 124 16.34 6.88 -11.91
N LEU A 125 16.62 5.97 -12.85
CA LEU A 125 15.64 5.52 -13.84
C LEU A 125 14.53 4.62 -13.24
N SER A 126 14.81 3.92 -12.15
CA SER A 126 13.89 2.95 -11.54
C SER A 126 13.30 3.39 -10.21
N ALA A 127 13.79 4.48 -9.61
CA ALA A 127 13.41 4.90 -8.25
C ALA A 127 11.91 5.23 -8.16
N THR A 128 11.39 5.93 -9.16
CA THR A 128 9.99 6.28 -9.23
C THR A 128 9.31 5.47 -10.32
N ARG A 129 8.32 4.67 -9.92
CA ARG A 129 7.54 3.85 -10.87
C ARG A 129 6.06 3.99 -10.60
N PRO A 130 5.24 4.06 -11.66
CA PRO A 130 3.80 3.96 -11.48
C PRO A 130 3.44 2.57 -10.94
N VAL A 131 2.48 2.53 -10.03
CA VAL A 131 1.90 1.28 -9.52
C VAL A 131 0.57 1.08 -10.23
N LEU A 132 0.54 0.08 -11.10
CA LEU A 132 -0.64 -0.26 -11.88
C LEU A 132 -1.40 -1.42 -11.23
N PRO A 133 -2.73 -1.47 -11.42
CA PRO A 133 -3.51 -2.61 -10.94
C PRO A 133 -3.07 -3.88 -11.67
N ASP A 134 -2.89 -4.94 -10.92
CA ASP A 134 -2.54 -6.27 -11.45
C ASP A 134 -3.63 -7.28 -11.11
N ARG A 135 -4.57 -7.44 -12.00
CA ARG A 135 -5.65 -8.42 -11.86
C ARG A 135 -5.16 -9.86 -11.86
N SER A 136 -4.05 -10.12 -12.54
CA SER A 136 -3.47 -11.47 -12.56
C SER A 136 -2.87 -11.82 -11.20
N ALA A 137 -2.24 -10.87 -10.52
CA ALA A 137 -1.78 -11.05 -9.15
C ALA A 137 -2.96 -11.33 -8.20
N SER A 138 -4.05 -10.58 -8.31
CA SER A 138 -5.26 -10.81 -7.52
C SER A 138 -5.82 -12.22 -7.72
N ARG A 139 -5.85 -12.72 -8.95
CA ARG A 139 -6.31 -14.09 -9.23
C ARG A 139 -5.39 -15.14 -8.62
N ARG A 140 -4.07 -14.98 -8.74
CA ARG A 140 -3.10 -15.91 -8.12
C ARG A 140 -3.24 -15.94 -6.61
N LEU A 141 -3.43 -14.79 -5.99
CA LEU A 141 -3.57 -14.68 -4.54
C LEU A 141 -4.87 -15.31 -4.05
N ARG A 142 -5.96 -15.18 -4.80
CA ARG A 142 -7.24 -15.82 -4.45
C ARG A 142 -7.22 -17.35 -4.53
N ALA A 143 -6.34 -17.89 -5.35
CA ALA A 143 -6.19 -19.34 -5.51
C ALA A 143 -5.44 -20.02 -4.35
N ARG A 144 -4.95 -19.29 -3.38
CA ARG A 144 -4.33 -19.80 -2.15
C ARG A 144 -5.42 -20.15 -1.11
#